data_7d2f81e299cd952b369b07d3a892d9fb
#
_entry.id   7d2f81e299cd952b369b07d3a892d9fb
#
_cell.length_a   1.000
_cell.length_b   1.000
_cell.length_c   1.000
_cell.angle_alpha   90.00
_cell.angle_beta   90.00
_cell.angle_gamma   90.00
#
_symmetry.space_group_name_H-M   'P 1'
#
loop_
_entity.id
_entity.type
_entity.pdbx_description
1 polymer ?
#
loop_
_entity_poly.entity_id
_entity_poly.type
_entity_poly.pdbx_seq_one_letter_code
_entity_poly.pdbx_strand_id
1 'polypeptide(L)'
;MIQLKWTLSQLQKYRNKDFPIDETIRVDEIKETDPSIREVSPMHITGRGDIDSTKVTFHLKIEGHLILPCSRTLVDVKLPINVETTETFLLQGSVYETEEDVNQVKGDVIDVMPIIREILLLEVPMQVFCEDVNTEGAAPQSGKDWEVVHEEEQSKKIDPRLAGLAKFFNENNSSSES
;
A
#
# COMPACT_ATOMS: atom_id res chain seq x y z
N MET A 1 20.60 -12.09 -8.10
CA MET A 1 19.46 -11.69 -7.27
C MET A 1 19.99 -11.19 -5.94
N ILE A 2 19.86 -9.93 -5.67
CA ILE A 2 20.19 -9.36 -4.37
C ILE A 2 19.08 -9.78 -3.42
N GLN A 3 19.42 -10.47 -2.36
CA GLN A 3 18.48 -10.91 -1.34
C GLN A 3 18.81 -10.15 -0.07
N LEU A 4 17.82 -9.45 0.50
CA LEU A 4 17.93 -8.78 1.80
C LEU A 4 17.88 -9.83 2.93
N LYS A 5 18.92 -10.65 2.96
CA LYS A 5 19.14 -11.74 3.91
C LYS A 5 20.52 -11.65 4.53
N TRP A 6 20.56 -11.70 5.83
CA TRP A 6 21.82 -11.64 6.58
C TRP A 6 21.86 -12.70 7.67
N THR A 7 23.02 -13.29 7.88
CA THR A 7 23.22 -14.15 9.04
C THR A 7 23.43 -13.32 10.29
N LEU A 8 23.03 -13.83 11.45
CA LEU A 8 23.24 -13.16 12.73
C LEU A 8 24.72 -12.84 12.97
N SER A 9 25.62 -13.75 12.55
CA SER A 9 27.07 -13.54 12.65
C SER A 9 27.59 -12.41 11.76
N GLN A 10 26.96 -12.15 10.60
CA GLN A 10 27.28 -10.99 9.77
C GLN A 10 26.82 -9.70 10.44
N LEU A 11 25.59 -9.66 10.97
CA LEU A 11 25.01 -8.50 11.62
C LEU A 11 25.76 -8.14 12.92
N GLN A 12 26.17 -9.13 13.69
CA GLN A 12 26.95 -8.90 14.92
C GLN A 12 28.25 -8.14 14.71
N LYS A 13 28.85 -8.22 13.52
CA LYS A 13 30.05 -7.42 13.17
C LYS A 13 29.78 -5.93 13.09
N TYR A 14 28.51 -5.56 12.86
CA TYR A 14 28.05 -4.17 12.80
C TYR A 14 27.42 -3.69 14.11
N ARG A 15 27.52 -4.47 15.17
CA ARG A 15 27.07 -4.07 16.50
C ARG A 15 27.78 -2.76 16.92
N ASN A 16 26.99 -1.77 17.31
CA ASN A 16 27.45 -0.40 17.61
C ASN A 16 28.10 0.33 16.41
N LYS A 17 27.79 -0.08 15.19
CA LYS A 17 28.19 0.59 13.94
C LYS A 17 26.97 0.77 13.06
N ASP A 18 27.03 1.77 12.20
CA ASP A 18 26.01 1.96 11.18
C ASP A 18 26.01 0.78 10.21
N PHE A 19 24.82 0.24 9.97
CA PHE A 19 24.56 -0.77 8.94
C PHE A 19 23.66 -0.16 7.86
N PRO A 20 24.24 0.56 6.89
CA PRO A 20 23.44 1.17 5.82
C PRO A 20 22.94 0.11 4.86
N ILE A 21 21.71 0.31 4.38
CA ILE A 21 21.05 -0.52 3.36
C ILE A 21 20.75 0.40 2.19
N ASP A 22 21.21 0.00 0.99
CA ASP A 22 20.93 0.70 -0.27
C ASP A 22 20.96 -0.36 -1.38
N GLU A 23 19.79 -0.90 -1.67
CA GLU A 23 19.64 -2.04 -2.57
C GLU A 23 18.44 -1.85 -3.49
N THR A 24 18.57 -2.33 -4.72
CA THR A 24 17.45 -2.38 -5.66
C THR A 24 17.06 -3.83 -5.90
N ILE A 25 15.82 -4.16 -5.59
CA ILE A 25 15.29 -5.52 -5.68
C ILE A 25 14.13 -5.60 -6.67
N ARG A 26 13.86 -6.82 -7.15
CA ARG A 26 12.65 -7.17 -7.90
C ARG A 26 11.79 -8.08 -7.04
N VAL A 27 10.49 -7.80 -7.01
CA VAL A 27 9.49 -8.54 -6.24
C VAL A 27 8.30 -8.93 -7.11
N ASP A 28 8.56 -9.40 -8.32
CA ASP A 28 7.54 -9.83 -9.29
C ASP A 28 6.60 -10.90 -8.74
N GLU A 29 7.02 -11.62 -7.71
CA GLU A 29 6.27 -12.68 -7.02
C GLU A 29 4.97 -12.16 -6.37
N ILE A 30 4.86 -10.87 -6.05
CA ILE A 30 3.61 -10.29 -5.50
C ILE A 30 2.45 -10.38 -6.49
N LYS A 31 2.71 -10.46 -7.80
CA LYS A 31 1.70 -10.65 -8.84
C LYS A 31 1.01 -12.02 -8.77
N GLU A 32 1.67 -13.02 -8.19
CA GLU A 32 1.08 -14.34 -7.94
C GLU A 32 0.06 -14.28 -6.79
N THR A 33 0.31 -13.40 -5.81
CA THR A 33 -0.56 -13.19 -4.66
C THR A 33 -1.74 -12.27 -5.00
N ASP A 34 -1.46 -11.17 -5.72
CA ASP A 34 -2.47 -10.25 -6.21
C ASP A 34 -2.42 -10.12 -7.74
N PRO A 35 -3.29 -10.86 -8.47
CA PRO A 35 -3.34 -10.82 -9.92
C PRO A 35 -3.78 -9.46 -10.51
N SER A 36 -4.26 -8.53 -9.71
CA SER A 36 -4.60 -7.18 -10.17
C SER A 36 -3.35 -6.37 -10.52
N ILE A 37 -2.20 -6.73 -9.96
CA ILE A 37 -0.93 -6.07 -10.24
C ILE A 37 -0.42 -6.53 -11.62
N ARG A 38 -0.40 -5.61 -12.58
CA ARG A 38 0.05 -5.89 -13.96
C ARG A 38 1.57 -5.89 -14.07
N GLU A 39 2.20 -4.89 -13.45
CA GLU A 39 3.65 -4.75 -13.47
C GLU A 39 4.18 -4.20 -12.15
N VAL A 40 5.39 -4.63 -11.80
CA VAL A 40 6.13 -4.20 -10.61
C VAL A 40 7.45 -3.61 -11.07
N SER A 41 7.70 -2.34 -10.77
CA SER A 41 9.01 -1.75 -11.02
C SER A 41 10.07 -2.34 -10.09
N PRO A 42 11.35 -2.25 -10.42
CA PRO A 42 12.39 -2.44 -9.42
C PRO A 42 12.11 -1.52 -8.20
N MET A 43 12.18 -2.09 -6.99
CA MET A 43 12.00 -1.35 -5.75
C MET A 43 13.35 -0.97 -5.19
N HIS A 44 13.56 0.32 -4.96
CA HIS A 44 14.74 0.84 -4.31
C HIS A 44 14.52 0.88 -2.81
N ILE A 45 15.35 0.18 -2.07
CA ILE A 45 15.25 0.05 -0.62
C ILE A 45 16.46 0.71 0.00
N THR A 46 16.22 1.77 0.72
CA THR A 46 17.23 2.49 1.49
C THR A 46 16.91 2.42 2.97
N GLY A 47 17.93 2.52 3.80
CA GLY A 47 17.70 2.51 5.23
C GLY A 47 18.94 2.19 6.04
N ARG A 48 18.69 1.81 7.30
CA ARG A 48 19.74 1.42 8.23
C ARG A 48 19.24 0.30 9.15
N GLY A 49 20.20 -0.50 9.63
CA GLY A 49 19.96 -1.48 10.68
C GLY A 49 20.64 -1.08 11.98
N ASP A 50 19.88 -1.11 13.05
CA ASP A 50 20.38 -0.94 14.43
C ASP A 50 20.49 -2.33 15.07
N ILE A 51 21.72 -2.77 15.38
CA ILE A 51 22.00 -4.12 15.85
C ILE A 51 22.35 -4.07 17.33
N ASP A 52 21.47 -4.66 18.15
CA ASP A 52 21.66 -4.82 19.59
C ASP A 52 21.94 -6.30 19.94
N SER A 53 22.16 -6.57 21.23
CA SER A 53 22.43 -7.91 21.74
C SER A 53 21.21 -8.85 21.69
N THR A 54 20.01 -8.30 21.80
CA THR A 54 18.74 -9.04 21.91
C THR A 54 17.81 -8.86 20.72
N LYS A 55 18.01 -7.77 19.94
CA LYS A 55 17.16 -7.43 18.82
C LYS A 55 17.94 -6.77 17.69
N VAL A 56 17.40 -6.82 16.49
CA VAL A 56 17.84 -6.07 15.32
C VAL A 56 16.65 -5.28 14.81
N THR A 57 16.81 -3.97 14.64
CA THR A 57 15.78 -3.09 14.12
C THR A 57 16.25 -2.51 12.78
N PHE A 58 15.41 -2.68 11.74
CA PHE A 58 15.64 -2.11 10.43
C PHE A 58 14.69 -0.93 10.22
N HIS A 59 15.24 0.24 9.90
CA HIS A 59 14.50 1.40 9.42
C HIS A 59 14.65 1.45 7.92
N LEU A 60 13.57 1.18 7.20
CA LEU A 60 13.59 1.01 5.76
C LEU A 60 12.68 2.02 5.08
N LYS A 61 13.12 2.51 3.94
CA LYS A 61 12.33 3.27 2.98
C LYS A 61 12.28 2.50 1.68
N ILE A 62 11.08 2.27 1.17
CA ILE A 62 10.81 1.51 -0.05
C ILE A 62 10.25 2.48 -1.09
N GLU A 63 10.92 2.62 -2.22
CA GLU A 63 10.53 3.50 -3.31
C GLU A 63 10.42 2.73 -4.63
N GLY A 64 9.36 3.03 -5.39
CA GLY A 64 9.11 2.40 -6.68
C GLY A 64 7.72 2.71 -7.20
N HIS A 65 7.18 1.84 -8.04
CA HIS A 65 5.80 1.95 -8.48
C HIS A 65 5.23 0.59 -8.91
N LEU A 66 3.92 0.50 -8.85
CA LEU A 66 3.13 -0.60 -9.37
C LEU A 66 2.28 -0.11 -10.54
N ILE A 67 1.99 -1.01 -11.49
CA ILE A 67 1.00 -0.77 -12.54
C ILE A 67 -0.24 -1.58 -12.22
N LEU A 68 -1.36 -0.88 -12.06
CA LEU A 68 -2.67 -1.44 -11.72
C LEU A 68 -3.70 -1.02 -12.77
N PRO A 69 -4.74 -1.82 -13.03
CA PRO A 69 -5.83 -1.41 -13.89
C PRO A 69 -6.71 -0.35 -13.21
N CYS A 70 -7.08 0.68 -13.92
CA CYS A 70 -8.10 1.61 -13.47
C CYS A 70 -9.41 0.88 -13.20
N SER A 71 -10.04 1.13 -12.06
CA SER A 71 -11.29 0.47 -11.66
C SER A 71 -12.49 0.83 -12.54
N ARG A 72 -12.40 1.90 -13.34
CA ARG A 72 -13.46 2.34 -14.26
C ARG A 72 -13.17 1.95 -15.70
N THR A 73 -11.95 2.19 -16.17
CA THR A 73 -11.61 2.15 -17.60
C THR A 73 -10.72 0.98 -17.97
N LEU A 74 -10.17 0.27 -16.99
CA LEU A 74 -9.22 -0.83 -17.13
C LEU A 74 -7.87 -0.44 -17.80
N VAL A 75 -7.62 0.84 -18.06
CA VAL A 75 -6.30 1.30 -18.51
C VAL A 75 -5.28 1.22 -17.39
N ASP A 76 -4.02 1.16 -17.77
CA ASP A 76 -2.91 1.08 -16.82
C ASP A 76 -2.74 2.39 -16.05
N VAL A 77 -2.70 2.28 -14.73
CA VAL A 77 -2.44 3.39 -13.81
C VAL A 77 -1.16 3.10 -13.06
N LYS A 78 -0.27 4.08 -13.06
CA LYS A 78 0.99 4.02 -12.31
C LYS A 78 0.74 4.48 -10.87
N LEU A 79 0.81 3.55 -9.92
CA LEU A 79 0.75 3.81 -8.49
C LEU A 79 2.17 4.01 -7.95
N PRO A 80 2.56 5.22 -7.52
CA PRO A 80 3.84 5.42 -6.86
C PRO A 80 3.84 4.77 -5.47
N ILE A 81 4.94 4.12 -5.13
CA ILE A 81 5.19 3.54 -3.80
C ILE A 81 6.29 4.35 -3.13
N ASN A 82 6.02 4.84 -1.94
CA ASN A 82 6.96 5.53 -1.08
C ASN A 82 6.56 5.28 0.38
N VAL A 83 7.11 4.22 0.96
CA VAL A 83 6.75 3.73 2.30
C VAL A 83 7.96 3.72 3.18
N GLU A 84 7.81 4.22 4.40
CA GLU A 84 8.79 4.11 5.46
C GLU A 84 8.27 3.13 6.51
N THR A 85 9.10 2.16 6.88
CA THR A 85 8.74 1.15 7.88
C THR A 85 9.90 0.91 8.84
N THR A 86 9.55 0.41 10.03
CA THR A 86 10.50 0.00 11.05
C THR A 86 10.18 -1.42 11.48
N GLU A 87 11.09 -2.34 11.21
CA GLU A 87 10.91 -3.76 11.48
C GLU A 87 11.91 -4.24 12.54
N THR A 88 11.39 -4.84 13.58
CA THR A 88 12.21 -5.36 14.68
C THR A 88 12.19 -6.88 14.69
N PHE A 89 13.37 -7.48 14.78
CA PHE A 89 13.58 -8.91 14.88
C PHE A 89 14.18 -9.24 16.24
N LEU A 90 13.50 -10.11 17.01
CA LEU A 90 14.03 -10.63 18.28
C LEU A 90 15.01 -11.78 18.00
N LEU A 91 16.20 -11.67 18.58
CA LEU A 91 17.18 -12.75 18.58
C LEU A 91 16.81 -13.82 19.61
N GLN A 92 17.16 -15.08 19.33
CA GLN A 92 16.86 -16.18 20.24
C GLN A 92 17.39 -15.92 21.65
N GLY A 93 16.55 -16.15 22.68
CA GLY A 93 16.89 -15.99 24.09
C GLY A 93 16.36 -14.73 24.77
N SER A 94 15.70 -13.84 24.05
CA SER A 94 15.01 -12.71 24.69
C SER A 94 13.65 -13.15 25.25
N VAL A 95 13.42 -12.88 26.54
CA VAL A 95 12.23 -13.31 27.31
C VAL A 95 11.00 -12.43 27.04
N TYR A 96 11.04 -11.54 26.08
CA TYR A 96 9.95 -10.60 25.79
C TYR A 96 8.97 -11.19 24.77
N GLU A 97 8.05 -12.02 25.25
CA GLU A 97 7.00 -12.68 24.45
C GLU A 97 5.76 -11.80 24.16
N THR A 98 5.76 -10.52 24.49
CA THR A 98 4.52 -9.73 24.56
C THR A 98 4.49 -8.43 23.72
N GLU A 99 5.42 -8.20 22.83
CA GLU A 99 5.29 -7.08 21.87
C GLU A 99 4.68 -7.60 20.56
N GLU A 100 3.47 -7.13 20.23
CA GLU A 100 2.65 -7.61 19.10
C GLU A 100 3.28 -7.32 17.73
N ASP A 101 4.24 -6.39 17.64
CA ASP A 101 4.86 -5.94 16.38
C ASP A 101 6.31 -6.45 16.18
N VAL A 102 6.62 -7.66 16.64
CA VAL A 102 7.99 -8.16 16.61
C VAL A 102 8.10 -9.44 15.81
N ASN A 103 9.00 -9.44 14.83
CA ASN A 103 9.32 -10.61 14.02
C ASN A 103 10.26 -11.56 14.78
N GLN A 104 9.97 -12.85 14.77
CA GLN A 104 10.87 -13.86 15.33
C GLN A 104 11.85 -14.34 14.27
N VAL A 105 13.14 -14.38 14.63
CA VAL A 105 14.16 -14.95 13.76
C VAL A 105 14.04 -16.47 13.73
N LYS A 106 13.87 -17.03 12.54
CA LYS A 106 13.88 -18.48 12.31
C LYS A 106 15.31 -18.95 12.02
N GLY A 107 15.97 -19.52 13.04
CA GLY A 107 17.37 -19.97 12.90
C GLY A 107 18.37 -18.82 13.01
N ASP A 108 19.41 -18.84 12.19
CA ASP A 108 20.53 -17.88 12.22
C ASP A 108 20.46 -16.82 11.10
N VAL A 109 19.36 -16.73 10.39
CA VAL A 109 19.19 -15.83 9.23
C VAL A 109 17.98 -14.92 9.42
N ILE A 110 18.21 -13.63 9.23
CA ILE A 110 17.14 -12.64 9.10
C ILE A 110 16.86 -12.43 7.61
N ASP A 111 15.61 -12.66 7.22
CA ASP A 111 15.11 -12.45 5.86
C ASP A 111 14.03 -11.35 5.90
N VAL A 112 14.32 -10.21 5.30
CA VAL A 112 13.40 -9.06 5.25
C VAL A 112 12.49 -9.11 4.01
N MET A 113 12.81 -9.96 3.02
CA MET A 113 12.04 -10.05 1.78
C MET A 113 10.54 -10.38 1.97
N PRO A 114 10.14 -11.31 2.85
CA PRO A 114 8.71 -11.58 3.08
C PRO A 114 7.95 -10.35 3.58
N ILE A 115 8.56 -9.59 4.48
CA ILE A 115 7.97 -8.38 5.07
C ILE A 115 7.80 -7.29 3.99
N ILE A 116 8.82 -7.09 3.16
CA ILE A 116 8.74 -6.14 2.05
C ILE A 116 7.59 -6.50 1.09
N ARG A 117 7.40 -7.78 0.77
CA ARG A 117 6.27 -8.24 -0.05
C ARG A 117 4.93 -7.94 0.60
N GLU A 118 4.81 -8.19 1.89
CA GLU A 118 3.61 -7.91 2.67
C GLU A 118 3.29 -6.41 2.67
N ILE A 119 4.27 -5.56 2.94
CA ILE A 119 4.13 -4.09 2.90
C ILE A 119 3.65 -3.64 1.51
N LEU A 120 4.26 -4.12 0.44
CA LEU A 120 3.88 -3.76 -0.92
C LEU A 120 2.45 -4.19 -1.27
N LEU A 121 2.01 -5.36 -0.79
CA LEU A 121 0.63 -5.83 -0.97
C LEU A 121 -0.37 -4.99 -0.18
N LEU A 122 0.00 -4.52 1.01
CA LEU A 122 -0.84 -3.64 1.82
C LEU A 122 -0.98 -2.23 1.22
N GLU A 123 0.00 -1.79 0.43
CA GLU A 123 -0.06 -0.50 -0.28
C GLU A 123 -0.98 -0.52 -1.51
N VAL A 124 -1.39 -1.70 -1.98
CA VAL A 124 -2.34 -1.80 -3.09
C VAL A 124 -3.73 -1.36 -2.62
N PRO A 125 -4.26 -0.23 -3.12
CA PRO A 125 -5.57 0.24 -2.71
C PRO A 125 -6.67 -0.65 -3.31
N MET A 126 -7.83 -0.69 -2.67
CA MET A 126 -9.01 -1.44 -3.18
C MET A 126 -9.47 -0.95 -4.55
N GLN A 127 -9.25 0.34 -4.85
CA GLN A 127 -9.65 0.97 -6.11
C GLN A 127 -8.59 1.97 -6.55
N VAL A 128 -8.27 1.93 -7.84
CA VAL A 128 -7.37 2.89 -8.50
C VAL A 128 -8.13 3.55 -9.65
N PHE A 129 -8.03 4.86 -9.76
CA PHE A 129 -8.69 5.62 -10.81
C PHE A 129 -7.66 6.36 -11.66
N CYS A 130 -7.86 6.34 -12.97
CA CYS A 130 -7.12 7.21 -13.89
C CYS A 130 -7.72 8.63 -13.88
N GLU A 131 -6.90 9.61 -14.18
CA GLU A 131 -7.32 11.01 -14.27
C GLU A 131 -8.26 11.26 -15.46
N ASP A 132 -8.03 10.60 -16.58
CA ASP A 132 -8.83 10.73 -17.79
C ASP A 132 -9.59 9.42 -18.10
N VAL A 133 -10.92 9.51 -18.12
CA VAL A 133 -11.82 8.38 -18.40
C VAL A 133 -11.95 8.08 -19.90
N ASN A 134 -11.52 8.99 -20.79
CA ASN A 134 -11.60 8.86 -22.25
C ASN A 134 -10.27 8.44 -22.88
N THR A 135 -9.37 7.85 -22.12
CA THR A 135 -8.07 7.39 -22.61
C THR A 135 -8.25 6.30 -23.68
N GLU A 136 -7.37 6.31 -24.68
CA GLU A 136 -7.34 5.27 -25.72
C GLU A 136 -7.15 3.88 -25.07
N GLY A 137 -8.01 2.92 -25.46
CA GLY A 137 -8.04 1.58 -24.86
C GLY A 137 -8.90 1.45 -23.59
N ALA A 138 -9.59 2.53 -23.18
CA ALA A 138 -10.51 2.49 -22.05
C ALA A 138 -11.73 1.58 -22.36
N ALA A 139 -12.20 0.89 -21.32
CA ALA A 139 -13.47 0.15 -21.40
C ALA A 139 -14.64 1.13 -21.68
N PRO A 140 -15.67 0.72 -22.45
CA PRO A 140 -16.80 1.59 -22.73
C PRO A 140 -17.50 2.00 -21.43
N GLN A 141 -17.88 3.28 -21.32
CA GLN A 141 -18.52 3.84 -20.13
C GLN A 141 -20.05 3.69 -20.17
N SER A 142 -20.62 3.28 -21.30
CA SER A 142 -22.05 3.04 -21.46
C SER A 142 -22.34 1.96 -22.52
N GLY A 143 -23.51 1.35 -22.44
CA GLY A 143 -24.00 0.38 -23.39
C GLY A 143 -25.52 0.54 -23.59
N LYS A 144 -26.13 -0.40 -24.32
CA LYS A 144 -27.55 -0.32 -24.68
C LYS A 144 -28.48 -0.22 -23.46
N ASP A 145 -28.12 -0.91 -22.37
CA ASP A 145 -28.97 -1.06 -21.19
C ASP A 145 -28.22 -0.74 -19.87
N TRP A 146 -27.03 -0.12 -19.94
CA TRP A 146 -26.20 0.22 -18.79
C TRP A 146 -25.35 1.47 -19.03
N GLU A 147 -25.02 2.18 -17.94
CA GLU A 147 -24.17 3.36 -17.90
C GLU A 147 -23.37 3.37 -16.61
N VAL A 148 -22.08 3.75 -16.69
CA VAL A 148 -21.25 3.96 -15.51
C VAL A 148 -21.64 5.29 -14.87
N VAL A 149 -22.14 5.26 -13.64
CA VAL A 149 -22.55 6.44 -12.91
C VAL A 149 -21.38 6.97 -12.08
N HIS A 150 -21.02 8.23 -12.27
CA HIS A 150 -20.02 8.91 -11.46
C HIS A 150 -20.67 9.54 -10.22
N GLU A 151 -20.00 9.49 -9.06
CA GLU A 151 -20.51 10.04 -7.80
C GLU A 151 -20.85 11.54 -7.90
N GLU A 152 -20.07 12.31 -8.68
CA GLU A 152 -20.30 13.73 -8.91
C GLU A 152 -21.64 14.02 -9.62
N GLU A 153 -22.14 13.11 -10.43
CA GLU A 153 -23.42 13.23 -11.11
C GLU A 153 -24.61 12.81 -10.23
N GLN A 154 -24.38 11.89 -9.28
CA GLN A 154 -25.42 11.49 -8.33
C GLN A 154 -25.73 12.58 -7.31
N SER A 155 -24.75 13.35 -6.88
CA SER A 155 -24.95 14.44 -5.90
C SER A 155 -25.84 15.56 -6.41
N LYS A 156 -26.05 15.66 -7.74
CA LYS A 156 -26.89 16.70 -8.37
C LYS A 156 -28.31 16.23 -8.70
N LYS A 157 -28.58 14.93 -8.66
CA LYS A 157 -29.91 14.38 -8.95
C LYS A 157 -30.66 14.10 -7.63
N ILE A 158 -31.56 15.01 -7.25
CA ILE A 158 -32.47 14.76 -6.14
C ILE A 158 -33.45 13.69 -6.59
N ASP A 159 -33.53 12.56 -5.87
CA ASP A 159 -34.54 11.53 -6.14
C ASP A 159 -35.95 12.18 -6.13
N PRO A 160 -36.73 12.02 -7.22
CA PRO A 160 -38.08 12.59 -7.29
C PRO A 160 -38.97 12.20 -6.12
N ARG A 161 -38.72 11.04 -5.49
CA ARG A 161 -39.44 10.59 -4.29
C ARG A 161 -39.11 11.43 -3.05
N LEU A 162 -37.91 12.01 -3.01
CA LEU A 162 -37.42 12.86 -1.91
C LEU A 162 -37.66 14.36 -2.16
N ALA A 163 -38.12 14.73 -3.36
CA ALA A 163 -38.40 16.14 -3.70
C ALA A 163 -39.44 16.79 -2.75
N GLY A 164 -40.33 15.99 -2.19
CA GLY A 164 -41.30 16.45 -1.17
C GLY A 164 -40.64 16.82 0.15
N LEU A 165 -39.55 16.15 0.53
CA LEU A 165 -38.80 16.48 1.77
C LEU A 165 -38.01 17.78 1.65
N ALA A 166 -37.51 18.10 0.46
CA ALA A 166 -36.79 19.36 0.21
C ALA A 166 -37.70 20.59 0.44
N LYS A 167 -38.99 20.47 0.10
CA LYS A 167 -39.97 21.52 0.39
C LYS A 167 -40.23 21.71 1.90
N PHE A 168 -40.22 20.64 2.67
CA PHE A 168 -40.44 20.68 4.10
C PHE A 168 -39.33 21.39 4.85
N PHE A 169 -38.08 21.26 4.41
CA PHE A 169 -36.96 21.99 5.02
C PHE A 169 -36.93 23.48 4.65
N ASN A 170 -37.42 23.84 3.46
CA ASN A 170 -37.49 25.26 3.07
C ASN A 170 -38.61 26.01 3.79
N GLU A 171 -39.75 25.37 4.14
CA GLU A 171 -40.84 25.98 4.89
C GLU A 171 -40.51 26.24 6.35
N ASN A 172 -39.65 25.41 6.98
CA ASN A 172 -39.24 25.61 8.37
C ASN A 172 -38.20 26.72 8.56
N ASN A 173 -37.50 27.17 7.52
CA ASN A 173 -36.53 28.28 7.58
C ASN A 173 -37.20 29.65 7.45
N SER A 174 -38.46 29.72 7.02
CA SER A 174 -39.19 31.00 6.87
C SER A 174 -40.03 31.41 8.10
N SER A 175 -40.06 30.57 9.15
CA SER A 175 -40.86 30.83 10.35
C SER A 175 -40.05 31.21 11.60
N SER A 176 -38.75 31.51 11.48
CA SER A 176 -37.91 31.94 12.60
C SER A 176 -37.46 33.42 12.57
N GLU A 177 -38.08 34.26 11.74
CA GLU A 177 -37.91 35.73 11.80
C GLU A 177 -39.29 36.39 11.98
N SER A 178 -39.73 36.46 13.25
CA SER A 178 -40.73 37.40 13.73
C SER A 178 -40.57 37.60 15.22
#